data_6a767282bea1f93c489463fb79e4a68f
#
_entry.id   6a767282bea1f93c489463fb79e4a68f
#
_cell.length_a   1.000
_cell.length_b   1.000
_cell.length_c   1.000
_cell.angle_alpha   90.00
_cell.angle_beta   90.00
_cell.angle_gamma   90.00
#
_symmetry.space_group_name_H-M   'P 1'
#
loop_
_entity.id
_entity.type
_entity.pdbx_description
1 polymer ?
#
loop_
_entity_poly.entity_id
_entity_poly.type
_entity_poly.pdbx_seq_one_letter_code
_entity_poly.pdbx_strand_id
1 'polypeptide(L)'
;ERLALVGESGSGKSMTARALMGLVRKPGKVSASELSVSGHDLLTLENKAWRALRGNGIAMVLQDPRYALNPVQTVFAQLDEALTLHQRLNRKQRLEKINEALRAVELEPAVLQRYPGELSGGMGQRVMIAIALVNDPQVLIADEPTSALDARLRNQILELLVAQCEQRQMAMLLISHDLPLVAQHCHRVLVMYQGQKVDEMRSEEHTSEL
;
A
#
# COMPACT_ATOMS: atom_id res chain seq x y z
N GLU A 1 6.00 5.45 11.49
CA GLU A 1 4.63 5.80 11.93
C GLU A 1 3.59 5.10 11.08
N ARG A 2 2.47 4.66 11.71
CA ARG A 2 1.28 4.14 11.02
C ARG A 2 0.13 5.11 11.26
N LEU A 3 -0.34 5.74 10.19
CA LEU A 3 -1.43 6.71 10.17
C LEU A 3 -2.64 6.09 9.48
N ALA A 4 -3.82 6.19 10.10
CA ALA A 4 -5.07 5.82 9.44
C ALA A 4 -5.80 7.05 8.91
N LEU A 5 -6.47 6.89 7.78
CA LEU A 5 -7.40 7.86 7.22
C LEU A 5 -8.76 7.21 7.10
N VAL A 6 -9.72 7.64 7.92
CA VAL A 6 -11.07 7.08 7.98
C VAL A 6 -12.13 8.09 7.57
N GLY A 7 -13.32 7.63 7.26
CA GLY A 7 -14.45 8.47 6.90
C GLY A 7 -15.40 7.74 5.96
N GLU A 8 -16.54 8.35 5.68
CA GLU A 8 -17.56 7.80 4.79
C GLU A 8 -17.08 7.65 3.34
N SER A 9 -17.79 6.83 2.56
CA SER A 9 -17.56 6.75 1.12
C SER A 9 -17.75 8.13 0.48
N GLY A 10 -16.83 8.51 -0.42
CA GLY A 10 -16.86 9.84 -1.05
C GLY A 10 -16.22 10.97 -0.22
N SER A 11 -15.75 10.74 1.00
CA SER A 11 -15.09 11.78 1.82
C SER A 11 -13.72 12.25 1.31
N GLY A 12 -13.17 11.63 0.24
CA GLY A 12 -11.92 12.07 -0.39
C GLY A 12 -10.70 11.21 -0.06
N LYS A 13 -10.80 10.16 0.76
CA LYS A 13 -9.67 9.31 1.20
C LYS A 13 -8.81 8.78 0.05
N SER A 14 -9.41 8.07 -0.89
CA SER A 14 -8.69 7.53 -2.06
C SER A 14 -8.16 8.63 -2.99
N MET A 15 -8.80 9.81 -3.01
CA MET A 15 -8.28 10.96 -3.75
C MET A 15 -7.02 11.52 -3.07
N THR A 16 -6.97 11.55 -1.75
CA THR A 16 -5.77 11.89 -0.98
C THR A 16 -4.62 10.91 -1.29
N ALA A 17 -4.89 9.61 -1.29
CA ALA A 17 -3.90 8.60 -1.70
C ALA A 17 -3.38 8.84 -3.13
N ARG A 18 -4.29 9.13 -4.07
CA ARG A 18 -3.90 9.46 -5.46
C ARG A 18 -3.08 10.74 -5.56
N ALA A 19 -3.38 11.74 -4.74
CA ALA A 19 -2.59 12.98 -4.67
C ALA A 19 -1.16 12.71 -4.20
N LEU A 20 -1.00 11.92 -3.14
CA LEU A 20 0.29 11.49 -2.62
C LEU A 20 1.09 10.65 -3.62
N MET A 21 0.43 9.94 -4.52
CA MET A 21 1.04 9.16 -5.59
C MET A 21 1.26 9.95 -6.89
N GLY A 22 0.88 11.24 -6.94
CA GLY A 22 0.90 12.05 -8.17
C GLY A 22 0.01 11.47 -9.28
N LEU A 23 -1.12 10.88 -8.93
CA LEU A 23 -2.06 10.20 -9.84
C LEU A 23 -3.36 10.98 -10.05
N VAL A 24 -3.42 12.22 -9.61
CA VAL A 24 -4.56 13.10 -9.89
C VAL A 24 -4.55 13.48 -11.36
N ARG A 25 -5.61 13.11 -12.08
CA ARG A 25 -5.73 13.39 -13.52
C ARG A 25 -6.18 14.81 -13.75
N LYS A 26 -5.69 15.42 -14.83
CA LYS A 26 -6.19 16.73 -15.32
C LYS A 26 -7.72 16.66 -15.58
N PRO A 27 -8.48 17.71 -15.29
CA PRO A 27 -8.05 19.06 -14.88
C PRO A 27 -7.73 19.23 -13.38
N GLY A 28 -7.80 18.17 -12.57
CA GLY A 28 -7.48 18.21 -11.13
C GLY A 28 -6.07 18.73 -10.88
N LYS A 29 -5.92 19.49 -9.80
CA LYS A 29 -4.64 20.04 -9.33
C LYS A 29 -4.45 19.66 -7.86
N VAL A 30 -3.20 19.42 -7.48
CA VAL A 30 -2.79 19.22 -6.09
C VAL A 30 -2.04 20.47 -5.63
N SER A 31 -2.42 21.01 -4.48
CA SER A 31 -1.74 22.12 -3.83
C SER A 31 -1.66 21.86 -2.34
N ALA A 32 -0.54 22.20 -1.73
CA ALA A 32 -0.30 22.11 -0.29
C ALA A 32 0.74 23.15 0.11
N SER A 33 0.77 23.51 1.38
CA SER A 33 1.87 24.32 1.93
C SER A 33 3.19 23.54 1.96
N GLU A 34 3.10 22.23 2.24
CA GLU A 34 4.22 21.29 2.19
C GLU A 34 3.68 19.89 1.82
N LEU A 35 4.37 19.21 0.92
CA LEU A 35 4.06 17.83 0.55
C LEU A 35 5.35 17.14 0.13
N SER A 36 6.00 16.42 1.04
CA SER A 36 7.28 15.78 0.79
C SER A 36 7.29 14.31 1.22
N VAL A 37 8.02 13.49 0.47
CA VAL A 37 8.31 12.07 0.80
C VAL A 37 9.78 11.83 0.51
N SER A 38 10.50 11.25 1.49
CA SER A 38 11.92 10.87 1.32
C SER A 38 12.80 12.04 0.85
N GLY A 39 12.51 13.27 1.31
CA GLY A 39 13.22 14.47 0.90
C GLY A 39 12.87 15.02 -0.47
N HIS A 40 11.90 14.43 -1.17
CA HIS A 40 11.38 14.93 -2.45
C HIS A 40 10.12 15.76 -2.22
N ASP A 41 10.11 17.00 -2.73
CA ASP A 41 8.88 17.80 -2.83
C ASP A 41 8.00 17.28 -3.96
N LEU A 42 6.87 16.66 -3.57
CA LEU A 42 5.95 16.00 -4.52
C LEU A 42 5.21 17.00 -5.43
N LEU A 43 5.13 18.28 -5.05
CA LEU A 43 4.43 19.31 -5.85
C LEU A 43 5.23 19.72 -7.09
N THR A 44 6.54 19.58 -7.04
CA THR A 44 7.46 20.02 -8.10
C THR A 44 8.06 18.88 -8.93
N LEU A 45 7.73 17.61 -8.57
CA LEU A 45 8.30 16.44 -9.24
C LEU A 45 7.88 16.35 -10.72
N GLU A 46 8.87 16.21 -11.58
CA GLU A 46 8.69 15.87 -12.98
C GLU A 46 8.37 14.38 -13.20
N ASN A 47 7.86 14.03 -14.36
CA ASN A 47 7.46 12.65 -14.70
C ASN A 47 8.57 11.61 -14.48
N LYS A 48 9.83 11.95 -14.76
CA LYS A 48 10.97 11.04 -14.57
C LYS A 48 11.22 10.76 -13.10
N ALA A 49 11.17 11.80 -12.26
CA ALA A 49 11.33 11.66 -10.81
C ALA A 49 10.16 10.89 -10.19
N TRP A 50 8.92 11.13 -10.63
CA TRP A 50 7.76 10.35 -10.23
C TRP A 50 7.92 8.85 -10.55
N ARG A 51 8.44 8.50 -11.73
CA ARG A 51 8.70 7.08 -12.09
C ARG A 51 9.75 6.44 -11.19
N ALA A 52 10.77 7.19 -10.80
CA ALA A 52 11.79 6.69 -9.89
C ALA A 52 11.26 6.53 -8.45
N LEU A 53 10.34 7.38 -8.01
CA LEU A 53 9.80 7.38 -6.65
C LEU A 53 8.72 6.31 -6.46
N ARG A 54 7.78 6.15 -7.43
CA ARG A 54 6.71 5.16 -7.35
C ARG A 54 7.25 3.75 -7.40
N GLY A 55 6.85 2.92 -6.46
CA GLY A 55 7.28 1.53 -6.31
C GLY A 55 8.63 1.36 -5.58
N ASN A 56 9.40 2.43 -5.38
CA ASN A 56 10.71 2.40 -4.71
C ASN A 56 10.71 3.24 -3.42
N GLY A 57 10.34 4.52 -3.47
CA GLY A 57 10.23 5.38 -2.29
C GLY A 57 8.83 5.34 -1.68
N ILE A 58 7.80 5.30 -2.52
CA ILE A 58 6.40 5.22 -2.12
C ILE A 58 5.70 4.12 -2.93
N ALA A 59 5.02 3.22 -2.26
CA ALA A 59 4.25 2.14 -2.88
C ALA A 59 2.78 2.20 -2.44
N MET A 60 1.91 1.57 -3.22
CA MET A 60 0.48 1.55 -2.95
C MET A 60 -0.09 0.14 -3.12
N VAL A 61 -0.85 -0.30 -2.13
CA VAL A 61 -1.72 -1.48 -2.18
C VAL A 61 -3.14 -0.99 -2.44
N LEU A 62 -3.76 -1.50 -3.50
CA LEU A 62 -5.11 -1.13 -3.92
C LEU A 62 -6.17 -2.02 -3.24
N GLN A 63 -7.41 -1.60 -3.34
CA GLN A 63 -8.56 -2.27 -2.74
C GLN A 63 -8.77 -3.70 -3.24
N ASP A 64 -8.67 -3.94 -4.54
CA ASP A 64 -8.99 -5.22 -5.18
C ASP A 64 -7.85 -5.69 -6.09
N PRO A 65 -7.22 -6.84 -5.80
CA PRO A 65 -6.14 -7.38 -6.61
C PRO A 65 -6.56 -7.70 -8.07
N ARG A 66 -7.84 -7.92 -8.34
CA ARG A 66 -8.34 -8.19 -9.70
C ARG A 66 -8.17 -7.00 -10.64
N TYR A 67 -8.13 -5.78 -10.10
CA TYR A 67 -7.89 -4.55 -10.87
C TYR A 67 -6.44 -4.09 -10.81
N ALA A 68 -5.66 -4.60 -9.86
CA ALA A 68 -4.26 -4.24 -9.68
C ALA A 68 -3.30 -5.15 -10.43
N LEU A 69 -3.60 -6.46 -10.47
CA LEU A 69 -2.76 -7.45 -11.11
C LEU A 69 -3.07 -7.57 -12.61
N ASN A 70 -2.03 -7.71 -13.42
CA ASN A 70 -2.19 -7.94 -14.85
C ASN A 70 -2.64 -9.39 -15.10
N PRO A 71 -3.86 -9.63 -15.62
CA PRO A 71 -4.43 -10.98 -15.73
C PRO A 71 -3.71 -11.89 -16.76
N VAL A 72 -2.93 -11.31 -17.68
CA VAL A 72 -2.20 -12.04 -18.73
C VAL A 72 -0.71 -12.23 -18.43
N GLN A 73 -0.26 -11.85 -17.24
CA GLN A 73 1.10 -12.09 -16.77
C GLN A 73 1.10 -13.00 -15.53
N THR A 74 2.10 -13.86 -15.42
CA THR A 74 2.31 -14.67 -14.21
C THR A 74 2.72 -13.80 -13.04
N VAL A 75 2.55 -14.30 -11.82
CA VAL A 75 3.02 -13.64 -10.59
C VAL A 75 4.52 -13.33 -10.68
N PHE A 76 5.32 -14.28 -11.18
CA PHE A 76 6.76 -14.07 -11.39
C PHE A 76 7.03 -12.88 -12.31
N ALA A 77 6.36 -12.81 -13.46
CA ALA A 77 6.60 -11.74 -14.43
C ALA A 77 6.31 -10.36 -13.83
N GLN A 78 5.25 -10.22 -13.04
CA GLN A 78 4.89 -8.96 -12.41
C GLN A 78 5.87 -8.54 -11.29
N LEU A 79 6.36 -9.49 -10.48
CA LEU A 79 7.39 -9.22 -9.47
C LEU A 79 8.74 -8.88 -10.11
N ASP A 80 9.14 -9.60 -11.15
CA ASP A 80 10.38 -9.36 -11.90
C ASP A 80 10.36 -8.00 -12.61
N GLU A 81 9.22 -7.62 -13.19
CA GLU A 81 9.00 -6.29 -13.78
C GLU A 81 9.16 -5.19 -12.73
N ALA A 82 8.50 -5.32 -11.57
CA ALA A 82 8.60 -4.34 -10.49
C ALA A 82 10.04 -4.13 -10.01
N LEU A 83 10.84 -5.21 -9.94
CA LEU A 83 12.27 -5.12 -9.59
C LEU A 83 13.10 -4.46 -10.70
N THR A 84 12.91 -4.86 -11.96
CA THR A 84 13.74 -4.39 -13.07
C THR A 84 13.52 -2.92 -13.40
N LEU A 85 12.36 -2.36 -13.04
CA LEU A 85 12.08 -0.92 -13.17
C LEU A 85 12.99 -0.05 -12.30
N HIS A 86 13.46 -0.56 -11.15
CA HIS A 86 14.17 0.23 -10.14
C HIS A 86 15.56 -0.29 -9.81
N GLN A 87 15.84 -1.57 -10.05
CA GLN A 87 17.09 -2.21 -9.61
C GLN A 87 17.81 -2.90 -10.76
N ARG A 88 19.13 -2.68 -10.86
CA ARG A 88 20.00 -3.38 -11.81
C ARG A 88 20.55 -4.65 -11.18
N LEU A 89 19.74 -5.70 -11.14
CA LEU A 89 20.08 -6.99 -10.55
C LEU A 89 20.25 -8.05 -11.62
N ASN A 90 21.17 -9.00 -11.40
CA ASN A 90 21.25 -10.19 -12.23
C ASN A 90 20.08 -11.16 -11.93
N ARG A 91 19.90 -12.18 -12.78
CA ARG A 91 18.76 -13.12 -12.68
C ARG A 91 18.70 -13.82 -11.31
N LYS A 92 19.84 -14.22 -10.75
CA LYS A 92 19.92 -14.91 -9.46
C LYS A 92 19.45 -13.98 -8.33
N GLN A 93 19.97 -12.76 -8.28
CA GLN A 93 19.61 -11.75 -7.29
C GLN A 93 18.11 -11.39 -7.34
N ARG A 94 17.54 -11.26 -8.55
CA ARG A 94 16.10 -11.01 -8.69
C ARG A 94 15.27 -12.17 -8.13
N LEU A 95 15.64 -13.41 -8.46
CA LEU A 95 14.93 -14.59 -7.95
C LEU A 95 15.02 -14.70 -6.43
N GLU A 96 16.15 -14.37 -5.83
CA GLU A 96 16.32 -14.31 -4.37
C GLU A 96 15.36 -13.29 -3.75
N LYS A 97 15.34 -12.04 -4.26
CA LYS A 97 14.44 -10.99 -3.78
C LYS A 97 12.95 -11.33 -3.98
N ILE A 98 12.60 -11.94 -5.10
CA ILE A 98 11.23 -12.41 -5.35
C ILE A 98 10.82 -13.47 -4.33
N ASN A 99 11.69 -14.44 -4.03
CA ASN A 99 11.41 -15.45 -3.03
C ASN A 99 11.34 -14.86 -1.61
N GLU A 100 12.15 -13.85 -1.30
CA GLU A 100 12.05 -13.09 -0.04
C GLU A 100 10.71 -12.36 0.08
N ALA A 101 10.28 -11.68 -1.00
CA ALA A 101 9.00 -10.99 -1.03
C ALA A 101 7.82 -11.96 -0.85
N LEU A 102 7.86 -13.16 -1.44
CA LEU A 102 6.84 -14.19 -1.24
C LEU A 102 6.81 -14.70 0.22
N ARG A 103 7.99 -14.99 0.79
CA ARG A 103 8.07 -15.41 2.20
C ARG A 103 7.51 -14.34 3.15
N ALA A 104 7.81 -13.06 2.87
CA ALA A 104 7.33 -11.93 3.67
C ALA A 104 5.80 -11.81 3.68
N VAL A 105 5.11 -12.36 2.67
CA VAL A 105 3.65 -12.40 2.59
C VAL A 105 3.07 -13.81 2.76
N GLU A 106 3.88 -14.76 3.27
CA GLU A 106 3.48 -16.15 3.57
C GLU A 106 2.90 -16.88 2.33
N LEU A 107 3.54 -16.72 1.19
CA LEU A 107 3.21 -17.44 -0.04
C LEU A 107 4.31 -18.41 -0.43
N GLU A 108 3.89 -19.60 -0.89
CA GLU A 108 4.79 -20.62 -1.41
C GLU A 108 5.32 -20.27 -2.81
N PRO A 109 6.56 -20.65 -3.15
CA PRO A 109 7.15 -20.36 -4.47
C PRO A 109 6.37 -20.91 -5.66
N ALA A 110 5.54 -21.94 -5.47
CA ALA A 110 4.67 -22.49 -6.51
C ALA A 110 3.69 -21.46 -7.09
N VAL A 111 3.38 -20.37 -6.35
CA VAL A 111 2.51 -19.30 -6.81
C VAL A 111 3.10 -18.50 -7.97
N LEU A 112 4.42 -18.50 -8.13
CA LEU A 112 5.14 -17.71 -9.16
C LEU A 112 4.70 -18.05 -10.60
N GLN A 113 4.32 -19.28 -10.84
CA GLN A 113 3.90 -19.75 -12.17
C GLN A 113 2.40 -19.53 -12.45
N ARG A 114 1.64 -19.10 -11.45
CA ARG A 114 0.21 -18.86 -11.59
C ARG A 114 -0.10 -17.50 -12.20
N TYR A 115 -1.23 -17.44 -12.87
CA TYR A 115 -1.87 -16.21 -13.32
C TYR A 115 -2.83 -15.68 -12.24
N PRO A 116 -3.14 -14.38 -12.20
CA PRO A 116 -4.05 -13.81 -11.21
C PRO A 116 -5.41 -14.51 -11.12
N GLY A 117 -5.97 -14.99 -12.24
CA GLY A 117 -7.23 -15.72 -12.26
C GLY A 117 -7.20 -17.09 -11.58
N GLU A 118 -6.03 -17.63 -11.27
CA GLU A 118 -5.84 -18.92 -10.60
C GLU A 118 -5.60 -18.76 -9.09
N LEU A 119 -5.63 -17.51 -8.58
CA LEU A 119 -5.38 -17.18 -7.17
C LEU A 119 -6.72 -17.05 -6.42
N SER A 120 -6.76 -17.51 -5.16
CA SER A 120 -7.82 -17.10 -4.25
C SER A 120 -7.74 -15.61 -3.93
N GLY A 121 -8.82 -15.00 -3.44
CA GLY A 121 -8.83 -13.58 -3.09
C GLY A 121 -7.70 -13.19 -2.11
N GLY A 122 -7.50 -13.99 -1.07
CA GLY A 122 -6.41 -13.76 -0.11
C GLY A 122 -5.02 -13.95 -0.71
N MET A 123 -4.83 -14.91 -1.61
CA MET A 123 -3.56 -15.07 -2.34
C MET A 123 -3.29 -13.88 -3.27
N GLY A 124 -4.30 -13.43 -4.02
CA GLY A 124 -4.17 -12.26 -4.89
C GLY A 124 -3.79 -11.00 -4.10
N GLN A 125 -4.39 -10.81 -2.92
CA GLN A 125 -4.05 -9.71 -2.02
C GLN A 125 -2.60 -9.79 -1.54
N ARG A 126 -2.15 -10.96 -1.11
CA ARG A 126 -0.75 -11.19 -0.68
C ARG A 126 0.24 -10.97 -1.83
N VAL A 127 -0.08 -11.40 -3.06
CA VAL A 127 0.74 -11.12 -4.25
C VAL A 127 0.85 -9.61 -4.52
N MET A 128 -0.26 -8.88 -4.45
CA MET A 128 -0.27 -7.43 -4.63
C MET A 128 0.59 -6.73 -3.57
N ILE A 129 0.52 -7.17 -2.31
CA ILE A 129 1.39 -6.68 -1.22
C ILE A 129 2.85 -7.02 -1.51
N ALA A 130 3.18 -8.23 -1.95
CA ALA A 130 4.54 -8.62 -2.31
C ALA A 130 5.12 -7.71 -3.40
N ILE A 131 4.34 -7.41 -4.46
CA ILE A 131 4.74 -6.48 -5.52
C ILE A 131 4.99 -5.06 -4.97
N ALA A 132 4.13 -4.58 -4.06
CA ALA A 132 4.30 -3.27 -3.44
C ALA A 132 5.57 -3.18 -2.58
N LEU A 133 5.96 -4.29 -1.93
CA LEU A 133 7.07 -4.34 -0.98
C LEU A 133 8.42 -4.79 -1.59
N VAL A 134 8.45 -5.31 -2.81
CA VAL A 134 9.63 -5.97 -3.40
C VAL A 134 10.85 -5.05 -3.57
N ASN A 135 10.61 -3.73 -3.64
CA ASN A 135 11.65 -2.70 -3.73
C ASN A 135 11.95 -1.99 -2.39
N ASP A 136 11.44 -2.49 -1.27
CA ASP A 136 11.64 -1.92 0.07
C ASP A 136 11.28 -0.43 0.17
N PRO A 137 10.02 -0.04 -0.14
CA PRO A 137 9.61 1.36 -0.12
C PRO A 137 9.70 1.94 1.30
N GLN A 138 9.87 3.27 1.40
CA GLN A 138 9.88 3.95 2.70
C GLN A 138 8.46 4.28 3.20
N VAL A 139 7.51 4.43 2.27
CA VAL A 139 6.10 4.72 2.58
C VAL A 139 5.20 3.75 1.82
N LEU A 140 4.28 3.13 2.55
CA LEU A 140 3.23 2.30 2.00
C LEU A 140 1.87 2.98 2.16
N ILE A 141 1.15 3.17 1.08
CA ILE A 141 -0.26 3.55 1.10
C ILE A 141 -1.10 2.30 0.89
N ALA A 142 -1.98 1.99 1.82
CA ALA A 142 -2.90 0.86 1.73
C ALA A 142 -4.34 1.39 1.63
N ASP A 143 -4.91 1.41 0.43
CA ASP A 143 -6.25 1.95 0.15
C ASP A 143 -7.28 0.84 0.22
N GLU A 144 -7.98 0.74 1.36
CA GLU A 144 -8.96 -0.30 1.69
C GLU A 144 -8.47 -1.73 1.40
N PRO A 145 -7.27 -2.13 1.87
CA PRO A 145 -6.58 -3.35 1.43
C PRO A 145 -7.31 -4.64 1.80
N THR A 146 -8.39 -4.56 2.56
CA THR A 146 -9.10 -5.71 3.11
C THR A 146 -10.60 -5.72 2.82
N SER A 147 -11.13 -4.72 2.11
CA SER A 147 -12.57 -4.55 1.90
C SER A 147 -13.24 -5.71 1.14
N ALA A 148 -12.51 -6.42 0.29
CA ALA A 148 -13.01 -7.55 -0.50
C ALA A 148 -12.83 -8.92 0.20
N LEU A 149 -12.36 -8.94 1.46
CA LEU A 149 -12.02 -10.14 2.20
C LEU A 149 -13.02 -10.42 3.34
N ASP A 150 -13.16 -11.70 3.71
CA ASP A 150 -13.88 -12.08 4.93
C ASP A 150 -13.14 -11.60 6.20
N ALA A 151 -13.83 -11.60 7.34
CA ALA A 151 -13.34 -11.02 8.59
C ALA A 151 -12.02 -11.66 9.07
N ARG A 152 -11.85 -12.97 8.87
CA ARG A 152 -10.63 -13.67 9.28
C ARG A 152 -9.43 -13.28 8.42
N LEU A 153 -9.60 -13.30 7.11
CA LEU A 153 -8.55 -12.90 6.16
C LEU A 153 -8.20 -11.42 6.30
N ARG A 154 -9.19 -10.58 6.62
CA ARG A 154 -9.00 -9.15 6.85
C ARG A 154 -7.98 -8.89 7.96
N ASN A 155 -8.15 -9.52 9.12
CA ASN A 155 -7.22 -9.39 10.24
C ASN A 155 -5.82 -9.90 9.88
N GLN A 156 -5.72 -11.06 9.24
CA GLN A 156 -4.43 -11.62 8.81
C GLN A 156 -3.67 -10.69 7.85
N ILE A 157 -4.36 -10.07 6.90
CA ILE A 157 -3.73 -9.12 5.95
C ILE A 157 -3.26 -7.86 6.67
N LEU A 158 -4.01 -7.34 7.63
CA LEU A 158 -3.59 -6.16 8.39
C LEU A 158 -2.42 -6.44 9.31
N GLU A 159 -2.46 -7.56 10.05
CA GLU A 159 -1.34 -8.00 10.87
C GLU A 159 -0.06 -8.17 10.04
N LEU A 160 -0.19 -8.77 8.85
CA LEU A 160 0.92 -8.90 7.90
C LEU A 160 1.46 -7.52 7.46
N LEU A 161 0.61 -6.57 7.08
CA LEU A 161 1.02 -5.23 6.70
C LEU A 161 1.73 -4.51 7.84
N VAL A 162 1.18 -4.59 9.06
CA VAL A 162 1.79 -4.01 10.27
C VAL A 162 3.17 -4.62 10.53
N ALA A 163 3.28 -5.94 10.53
CA ALA A 163 4.55 -6.64 10.74
C ALA A 163 5.61 -6.24 9.69
N GLN A 164 5.22 -6.12 8.41
CA GLN A 164 6.13 -5.68 7.36
C GLN A 164 6.56 -4.21 7.55
N CYS A 165 5.66 -3.33 8.00
CA CYS A 165 6.00 -1.94 8.29
C CYS A 165 6.99 -1.83 9.45
N GLU A 166 6.82 -2.60 10.51
CA GLU A 166 7.72 -2.63 11.67
C GLU A 166 9.09 -3.20 11.31
N GLN A 167 9.10 -4.36 10.65
CA GLN A 167 10.35 -5.03 10.25
C GLN A 167 11.22 -4.17 9.33
N ARG A 168 10.59 -3.42 8.41
CA ARG A 168 11.27 -2.58 7.41
C ARG A 168 11.41 -1.12 7.86
N GLN A 169 10.92 -0.75 9.05
CA GLN A 169 10.85 0.64 9.53
C GLN A 169 10.15 1.58 8.54
N MET A 170 9.12 1.09 7.90
CA MET A 170 8.37 1.77 6.86
C MET A 170 7.19 2.54 7.46
N ALA A 171 6.93 3.74 6.94
CA ALA A 171 5.70 4.47 7.27
C ALA A 171 4.51 3.88 6.52
N MET A 172 3.32 3.88 7.14
CA MET A 172 2.09 3.41 6.51
C MET A 172 0.97 4.44 6.61
N LEU A 173 0.30 4.70 5.48
CA LEU A 173 -1.00 5.34 5.42
C LEU A 173 -2.06 4.28 5.12
N LEU A 174 -2.86 3.92 6.12
CA LEU A 174 -3.96 2.97 5.99
C LEU A 174 -5.27 3.72 5.76
N ILE A 175 -5.91 3.53 4.63
CA ILE A 175 -7.25 4.03 4.36
C ILE A 175 -8.25 2.91 4.64
N SER A 176 -9.22 3.17 5.50
CA SER A 176 -10.26 2.22 5.87
C SER A 176 -11.54 2.94 6.30
N HIS A 177 -12.65 2.23 6.24
CA HIS A 177 -13.92 2.65 6.86
C HIS A 177 -14.20 1.91 8.19
N ASP A 178 -13.32 0.99 8.59
CA ASP A 178 -13.44 0.17 9.80
C ASP A 178 -12.63 0.81 10.93
N LEU A 179 -13.28 1.65 11.72
CA LEU A 179 -12.66 2.40 12.81
C LEU A 179 -12.08 1.50 13.92
N PRO A 180 -12.80 0.47 14.43
CA PRO A 180 -12.23 -0.47 15.41
C PRO A 180 -10.94 -1.13 14.94
N LEU A 181 -10.90 -1.50 13.67
CA LEU A 181 -9.76 -2.18 13.07
C LEU A 181 -8.53 -1.26 12.98
N VAL A 182 -8.70 -0.01 12.54
CA VAL A 182 -7.58 0.94 12.43
C VAL A 182 -7.06 1.40 13.79
N ALA A 183 -7.94 1.52 14.79
CA ALA A 183 -7.56 1.91 16.15
C ALA A 183 -6.60 0.89 16.81
N GLN A 184 -6.70 -0.39 16.46
CA GLN A 184 -5.82 -1.44 16.96
C GLN A 184 -4.43 -1.45 16.30
N HIS A 185 -4.32 -0.95 15.05
CA HIS A 185 -3.12 -1.12 14.23
C HIS A 185 -2.38 0.18 13.89
N CYS A 186 -3.00 1.33 14.07
CA CYS A 186 -2.43 2.63 13.73
C CYS A 186 -2.15 3.47 14.98
N HIS A 187 -1.10 4.29 14.94
CA HIS A 187 -0.73 5.20 16.05
C HIS A 187 -1.62 6.45 16.08
N ARG A 188 -2.09 6.88 14.92
CA ARG A 188 -2.96 8.05 14.75
C ARG A 188 -4.05 7.75 13.73
N VAL A 189 -5.21 8.36 13.96
CA VAL A 189 -6.37 8.25 13.06
C VAL A 189 -6.83 9.65 12.69
N LEU A 190 -6.89 9.93 11.40
CA LEU A 190 -7.48 11.16 10.84
C LEU A 190 -8.87 10.84 10.33
N VAL A 191 -9.86 11.62 10.74
CA VAL A 191 -11.24 11.48 10.28
C VAL A 191 -11.51 12.48 9.17
N MET A 192 -11.98 12.00 8.03
CA MET A 192 -12.40 12.83 6.89
C MET A 192 -13.90 12.83 6.71
N TYR A 193 -14.45 14.02 6.49
CA TYR A 193 -15.83 14.23 6.10
C TYR A 193 -15.90 15.30 5.00
N GLN A 194 -16.60 15.02 3.90
CA GLN A 194 -16.79 15.93 2.75
C GLN A 194 -15.50 16.64 2.26
N GLY A 195 -14.40 15.90 2.17
CA GLY A 195 -13.11 16.41 1.69
C GLY A 195 -12.28 17.17 2.74
N GLN A 196 -12.75 17.26 3.97
CA GLN A 196 -12.06 17.96 5.06
C GLN A 196 -11.63 17.00 6.16
N LYS A 197 -10.49 17.27 6.81
CA LYS A 197 -10.12 16.65 8.08
C LYS A 197 -10.98 17.29 9.17
N VAL A 198 -11.82 16.50 9.82
CA VAL A 198 -12.73 16.97 10.87
C VAL A 198 -12.25 16.60 12.27
N ASP A 199 -11.43 15.54 12.39
CA ASP A 199 -10.92 15.09 13.68
C ASP A 199 -9.57 14.38 13.54
N GLU A 200 -8.85 14.27 14.66
CA GLU A 200 -7.59 13.53 14.76
C GLU A 200 -7.48 12.91 16.15
N MET A 201 -7.24 11.61 16.21
CA MET A 201 -7.15 10.82 17.44
C MET A 201 -5.82 10.08 17.50
N ARG A 202 -5.26 9.91 18.71
CA ARG A 202 -4.13 9.03 18.97
C ARG A 202 -4.62 7.73 19.59
N SER A 203 -4.02 6.62 19.19
CA SER A 203 -4.41 5.27 19.66
C SER A 203 -4.28 5.09 21.18
N GLU A 204 -3.39 5.84 21.83
CA GLU A 204 -3.18 5.80 23.30
C GLU A 204 -4.36 6.40 24.10
N GLU A 205 -5.21 7.22 23.48
CA GLU A 205 -6.34 7.88 24.12
C GLU A 205 -7.59 7.00 24.18
N HIS A 206 -7.64 5.89 23.43
CA HIS A 206 -8.81 5.00 23.37
C HIS A 206 -8.86 3.88 24.41
N THR A 207 -7.79 3.64 25.19
CA THR A 207 -7.76 2.60 26.23
C THR A 207 -8.40 3.05 27.55
N SER A 208 -8.81 4.29 27.68
CA SER A 208 -9.36 4.86 28.92
C SER A 208 -10.88 5.11 28.92
N GLU A 209 -11.59 4.91 27.81
CA GLU A 209 -13.02 5.23 27.71
C GLU A 209 -13.93 4.08 27.18
N LEU A 210 -13.46 2.80 27.22
CA LEU A 210 -14.30 1.63 26.92
C LEU A 210 -14.51 0.75 28.15
#